data_5ba5e7b3612074e13aa76dd85e81da0d
#
_entry.id   5ba5e7b3612074e13aa76dd85e81da0d
#
_cell.length_a   1.000
_cell.length_b   1.000
_cell.length_c   1.000
_cell.angle_alpha   90.00
_cell.angle_beta   90.00
_cell.angle_gamma   90.00
#
_symmetry.space_group_name_H-M   'P 1'
#
loop_
_entity.id
_entity.type
_entity.pdbx_description
1 polymer ?
#
loop_
_entity_poly.entity_id
_entity_poly.type
_entity_poly.pdbx_seq_one_letter_code
_entity_poly.pdbx_strand_id
1 'polypeptide(L)'
;MSGECASGPDWTVVDEGWGRKAADFATLSEPSNCREYVALHHMLGIDTGDKLLDVACGAGLAIELACVRGAECAGIDASARLVAVARDRSPQADIRVGDMHALPWDDGGFTVVTSFRGIWGTTPAAVEEAWRVLRPGGRIGLTVWGHLKVSPGVWALTPFQLAAEPKVANQAAMVALGRPGRGEELLARCGFVDVQRRTIPFAWEFADPGSFARALASTGPAYEAIQHVGEAAFNQTAMQAAAARMRNGLPLRAEIDVIGYLGRKPDPDTTRS
;
A
#
# COMPACT_ATOMS: atom_id res chain seq x y z
N MET A 1 -1.68 9.32 41.14
CA MET A 1 -0.77 8.76 40.12
C MET A 1 -1.57 8.69 38.84
N SER A 2 -1.41 9.72 38.01
CA SER A 2 -2.04 9.86 36.71
C SER A 2 -1.32 8.96 35.72
N GLY A 3 -1.99 7.89 35.26
CA GLY A 3 -1.49 7.04 34.20
C GLY A 3 -1.45 7.85 32.90
N GLU A 4 -0.26 8.12 32.40
CA GLU A 4 -0.07 8.54 31.01
C GLU A 4 -0.56 7.42 30.12
N CYS A 5 -1.69 7.66 29.45
CA CYS A 5 -2.13 6.86 28.32
C CYS A 5 -1.04 7.05 27.25
N ALA A 6 -0.26 6.00 26.97
CA ALA A 6 0.65 6.01 25.84
C ALA A 6 -0.18 6.20 24.57
N SER A 7 -0.21 7.43 24.06
CA SER A 7 -0.80 7.71 22.76
C SER A 7 -0.05 6.88 21.73
N GLY A 8 -0.77 6.03 21.00
CA GLY A 8 -0.22 5.33 19.83
C GLY A 8 0.39 6.35 18.83
N PRO A 9 1.17 5.87 17.84
CA PRO A 9 1.76 6.76 16.85
C PRO A 9 0.67 7.66 16.24
N ASP A 10 0.94 8.94 16.18
CA ASP A 10 0.00 9.91 15.63
C ASP A 10 -0.14 9.67 14.11
N TRP A 11 -1.14 8.86 13.73
CA TRP A 11 -1.42 8.50 12.35
C TRP A 11 -1.85 9.71 11.51
N THR A 12 -2.25 10.83 12.13
CA THR A 12 -2.70 12.04 11.41
C THR A 12 -1.54 12.71 10.66
N VAL A 13 -0.29 12.53 11.11
CA VAL A 13 0.89 13.06 10.39
C VAL A 13 1.11 12.40 9.03
N VAL A 14 0.48 11.26 8.75
CA VAL A 14 0.54 10.58 7.46
C VAL A 14 0.04 11.48 6.33
N ASP A 15 -1.00 12.29 6.58
CA ASP A 15 -1.54 13.23 5.58
C ASP A 15 -0.53 14.32 5.17
N GLU A 16 0.40 14.71 6.03
CA GLU A 16 1.46 15.65 5.68
C GLU A 16 2.45 15.05 4.68
N GLY A 17 2.72 13.75 4.79
CA GLY A 17 3.60 13.04 3.87
C GLY A 17 2.90 12.64 2.56
N TRP A 18 1.83 11.87 2.64
CA TRP A 18 1.16 11.27 1.49
C TRP A 18 0.09 12.17 0.87
N GLY A 19 -0.63 12.94 1.70
CA GLY A 19 -1.75 13.78 1.22
C GLY A 19 -1.33 15.11 0.61
N ARG A 20 -0.13 15.63 0.89
CA ARG A 20 0.27 16.99 0.48
C ARG A 20 0.23 17.23 -1.03
N LYS A 21 0.40 16.18 -1.84
CA LYS A 21 0.33 16.20 -3.31
C LYS A 21 -0.63 15.13 -3.83
N ALA A 22 -1.82 15.05 -3.22
CA ALA A 22 -2.80 14.00 -3.53
C ALA A 22 -3.15 13.90 -5.02
N ALA A 23 -3.23 15.02 -5.74
CA ALA A 23 -3.50 15.04 -7.18
C ALA A 23 -2.35 14.40 -7.99
N ASP A 24 -1.09 14.76 -7.70
CA ASP A 24 0.07 14.15 -8.36
C ASP A 24 0.20 12.66 -7.99
N PHE A 25 -0.08 12.30 -6.73
CA PHE A 25 -0.13 10.89 -6.32
C PHE A 25 -1.16 10.12 -7.14
N ALA A 26 -2.39 10.60 -7.17
CA ALA A 26 -3.51 9.94 -7.83
C ALA A 26 -3.34 9.80 -9.34
N THR A 27 -2.66 10.77 -10.00
CA THR A 27 -2.57 10.83 -11.46
C THR A 27 -1.23 10.39 -12.05
N LEU A 28 -0.15 10.42 -11.25
CA LEU A 28 1.20 10.09 -11.71
C LEU A 28 1.78 8.86 -11.01
N SER A 29 1.60 8.74 -9.69
CA SER A 29 2.23 7.66 -8.91
C SER A 29 1.35 6.41 -8.85
N GLU A 30 0.12 6.56 -8.40
CA GLU A 30 -0.81 5.45 -8.17
C GLU A 30 -1.14 4.62 -9.43
N PRO A 31 -1.30 5.20 -10.66
CA PRO A 31 -1.60 4.41 -11.86
C PRO A 31 -0.54 3.35 -12.20
N SER A 32 0.71 3.57 -11.82
CA SER A 32 1.77 2.56 -11.98
C SER A 32 1.52 1.28 -11.15
N ASN A 33 0.67 1.36 -10.13
CA ASN A 33 0.31 0.23 -9.27
C ASN A 33 -0.80 -0.65 -9.89
N CYS A 34 -1.40 -0.24 -11.00
CA CYS A 34 -2.54 -0.95 -11.59
C CYS A 34 -2.27 -2.44 -11.84
N ARG A 35 -1.05 -2.81 -12.30
CA ARG A 35 -0.65 -4.22 -12.49
C ARG A 35 -0.69 -5.01 -11.19
N GLU A 36 -0.21 -4.41 -10.11
CA GLU A 36 -0.22 -4.98 -8.75
C GLU A 36 -1.64 -5.20 -8.26
N TYR A 37 -2.51 -4.19 -8.40
CA TYR A 37 -3.90 -4.24 -8.00
C TYR A 37 -4.66 -5.35 -8.73
N VAL A 38 -4.57 -5.37 -10.05
CA VAL A 38 -5.23 -6.37 -10.90
C VAL A 38 -4.73 -7.78 -10.58
N ALA A 39 -3.42 -7.95 -10.40
CA ALA A 39 -2.84 -9.26 -10.08
C ALA A 39 -3.34 -9.79 -8.73
N LEU A 40 -3.32 -8.98 -7.68
CA LEU A 40 -3.78 -9.42 -6.36
C LEU A 40 -5.30 -9.67 -6.33
N HIS A 41 -6.09 -8.79 -6.96
CA HIS A 41 -7.54 -8.99 -7.11
C HIS A 41 -7.87 -10.29 -7.85
N HIS A 42 -7.11 -10.61 -8.91
CA HIS A 42 -7.27 -11.87 -9.64
C HIS A 42 -6.92 -13.09 -8.76
N MET A 43 -5.81 -13.03 -8.02
CA MET A 43 -5.38 -14.11 -7.12
C MET A 43 -6.38 -14.35 -5.98
N LEU A 44 -7.03 -13.28 -5.49
CA LEU A 44 -8.09 -13.36 -4.49
C LEU A 44 -9.44 -13.82 -5.07
N GLY A 45 -9.61 -13.83 -6.39
CA GLY A 45 -10.86 -14.19 -7.05
C GLY A 45 -11.99 -13.22 -6.73
N ILE A 46 -11.71 -11.91 -6.71
CA ILE A 46 -12.71 -10.89 -6.39
C ILE A 46 -13.81 -10.86 -7.44
N ASP A 47 -15.07 -10.91 -6.99
CA ASP A 47 -16.26 -10.89 -7.85
C ASP A 47 -17.45 -10.17 -7.19
N THR A 48 -18.64 -10.29 -7.82
CA THR A 48 -19.89 -9.65 -7.39
C THR A 48 -20.44 -10.14 -6.05
N GLY A 49 -19.94 -11.26 -5.52
CA GLY A 49 -20.32 -11.80 -4.21
C GLY A 49 -19.49 -11.24 -3.07
N ASP A 50 -18.48 -10.43 -3.37
CA ASP A 50 -17.55 -9.95 -2.37
C ASP A 50 -17.96 -8.60 -1.77
N LYS A 51 -17.72 -8.50 -0.46
CA LYS A 51 -17.65 -7.25 0.28
C LYS A 51 -16.20 -7.01 0.66
N LEU A 52 -15.57 -6.05 -0.01
CA LEU A 52 -14.14 -5.79 0.07
C LEU A 52 -13.85 -4.56 0.93
N LEU A 53 -12.88 -4.68 1.83
CA LEU A 53 -12.25 -3.54 2.51
C LEU A 53 -10.82 -3.37 2.04
N ASP A 54 -10.45 -2.19 1.55
CA ASP A 54 -9.06 -1.83 1.24
C ASP A 54 -8.48 -0.96 2.36
N VAL A 55 -7.43 -1.46 3.02
CA VAL A 55 -6.78 -0.82 4.18
C VAL A 55 -5.54 -0.05 3.71
N ALA A 56 -5.46 1.23 4.09
CA ALA A 56 -4.56 2.22 3.53
C ALA A 56 -4.79 2.39 2.02
N CYS A 57 -6.03 2.72 1.66
CA CYS A 57 -6.53 2.68 0.29
C CYS A 57 -6.00 3.81 -0.62
N GLY A 58 -5.25 4.77 -0.08
CA GLY A 58 -4.68 5.88 -0.84
C GLY A 58 -5.75 6.68 -1.57
N ALA A 59 -5.52 6.94 -2.87
CA ALA A 59 -6.47 7.67 -3.72
C ALA A 59 -7.55 6.75 -4.34
N GLY A 60 -7.65 5.48 -3.92
CA GLY A 60 -8.78 4.60 -4.17
C GLY A 60 -8.80 3.86 -5.51
N LEU A 61 -7.71 3.86 -6.28
CA LEU A 61 -7.69 3.15 -7.58
C LEU A 61 -7.91 1.64 -7.42
N ALA A 62 -7.40 1.02 -6.36
CA ALA A 62 -7.66 -0.40 -6.09
C ALA A 62 -9.14 -0.66 -5.81
N ILE A 63 -9.81 0.23 -5.05
CA ILE A 63 -11.25 0.19 -4.79
C ILE A 63 -12.03 0.31 -6.11
N GLU A 64 -11.71 1.31 -6.93
CA GLU A 64 -12.36 1.52 -8.23
C GLU A 64 -12.29 0.26 -9.11
N LEU A 65 -11.11 -0.38 -9.18
CA LEU A 65 -10.93 -1.63 -9.93
C LEU A 65 -11.71 -2.81 -9.35
N ALA A 66 -11.88 -2.88 -8.03
CA ALA A 66 -12.72 -3.90 -7.39
C ALA A 66 -14.22 -3.65 -7.65
N CYS A 67 -14.66 -2.39 -7.60
CA CYS A 67 -16.03 -2.00 -7.95
C CYS A 67 -16.39 -2.36 -9.41
N VAL A 68 -15.46 -2.18 -10.36
CA VAL A 68 -15.64 -2.60 -11.77
C VAL A 68 -15.85 -4.11 -11.88
N ARG A 69 -15.31 -4.91 -10.96
CA ARG A 69 -15.55 -6.36 -10.87
C ARG A 69 -16.87 -6.71 -10.18
N GLY A 70 -17.59 -5.72 -9.68
CA GLY A 70 -18.89 -5.85 -9.05
C GLY A 70 -18.87 -6.05 -7.53
N ALA A 71 -17.72 -5.98 -6.87
CA ALA A 71 -17.64 -6.07 -5.41
C ALA A 71 -18.28 -4.85 -4.74
N GLU A 72 -18.92 -5.05 -3.58
CA GLU A 72 -19.27 -3.98 -2.65
C GLU A 72 -18.00 -3.54 -1.92
N CYS A 73 -17.62 -2.28 -2.03
CA CYS A 73 -16.31 -1.81 -1.56
C CYS A 73 -16.40 -0.82 -0.41
N ALA A 74 -15.44 -0.94 0.51
CA ALA A 74 -15.12 0.03 1.54
C ALA A 74 -13.61 0.30 1.54
N GLY A 75 -13.19 1.42 2.15
CA GLY A 75 -11.78 1.75 2.28
C GLY A 75 -11.49 2.64 3.47
N ILE A 76 -10.25 2.60 3.94
CA ILE A 76 -9.74 3.48 4.99
C ILE A 76 -8.34 3.96 4.64
N ASP A 77 -8.10 5.24 4.87
CA ASP A 77 -6.75 5.82 4.79
C ASP A 77 -6.59 6.92 5.85
N ALA A 78 -5.36 7.12 6.29
CA ALA A 78 -5.02 8.15 7.25
C ALA A 78 -5.03 9.57 6.63
N SER A 79 -4.87 9.67 5.30
CA SER A 79 -4.85 10.94 4.59
C SER A 79 -6.24 11.39 4.15
N ALA A 80 -6.75 12.44 4.79
CA ALA A 80 -8.03 13.05 4.41
C ALA A 80 -8.04 13.53 2.95
N ARG A 81 -6.91 14.01 2.43
CA ARG A 81 -6.77 14.49 1.05
C ARG A 81 -6.81 13.37 0.04
N LEU A 82 -6.18 12.21 0.32
CA LEU A 82 -6.29 11.03 -0.53
C LEU A 82 -7.69 10.42 -0.50
N VAL A 83 -8.31 10.34 0.69
CA VAL A 83 -9.70 9.88 0.86
C VAL A 83 -10.68 10.75 0.06
N ALA A 84 -10.46 12.06 -0.02
CA ALA A 84 -11.29 12.93 -0.85
C ALA A 84 -11.26 12.53 -2.33
N VAL A 85 -10.07 12.19 -2.86
CA VAL A 85 -9.93 11.67 -4.23
C VAL A 85 -10.58 10.30 -4.39
N ALA A 86 -10.39 9.40 -3.41
CA ALA A 86 -10.96 8.06 -3.45
C ALA A 86 -12.51 8.09 -3.46
N ARG A 87 -13.11 8.99 -2.69
CA ARG A 87 -14.57 9.20 -2.67
C ARG A 87 -15.12 9.76 -3.99
N ASP A 88 -14.37 10.66 -4.64
CA ASP A 88 -14.74 11.18 -5.96
C ASP A 88 -14.71 10.09 -7.04
N ARG A 89 -13.70 9.20 -6.99
CA ARG A 89 -13.59 8.06 -7.92
C ARG A 89 -14.65 6.98 -7.70
N SER A 90 -15.00 6.71 -6.46
CA SER A 90 -15.90 5.61 -6.08
C SER A 90 -16.98 6.09 -5.10
N PRO A 91 -17.93 6.94 -5.55
CA PRO A 91 -18.92 7.56 -4.67
C PRO A 91 -19.89 6.56 -4.03
N GLN A 92 -19.97 5.34 -4.55
CA GLN A 92 -20.78 4.25 -4.00
C GLN A 92 -20.07 3.47 -2.88
N ALA A 93 -18.75 3.65 -2.69
CA ALA A 93 -17.98 2.93 -1.69
C ALA A 93 -17.99 3.67 -0.32
N ASP A 94 -17.98 2.92 0.78
CA ASP A 94 -17.83 3.47 2.13
C ASP A 94 -16.36 3.75 2.45
N ILE A 95 -15.87 4.92 2.08
CA ILE A 95 -14.47 5.30 2.25
C ILE A 95 -14.32 6.26 3.43
N ARG A 96 -13.48 5.91 4.41
CA ARG A 96 -13.32 6.65 5.67
C ARG A 96 -11.89 7.13 5.88
N VAL A 97 -11.77 8.28 6.58
CA VAL A 97 -10.49 8.72 7.15
C VAL A 97 -10.33 8.06 8.50
N GLY A 98 -9.20 7.40 8.76
CA GLY A 98 -9.01 6.74 10.05
C GLY A 98 -7.72 5.94 10.17
N ASP A 99 -7.59 5.28 11.32
CA ASP A 99 -6.43 4.46 11.69
C ASP A 99 -6.66 2.99 11.30
N MET A 100 -5.71 2.41 10.58
CA MET A 100 -5.74 0.97 10.23
C MET A 100 -5.59 0.04 11.44
N HIS A 101 -5.17 0.56 12.59
CA HIS A 101 -5.04 -0.21 13.84
C HIS A 101 -6.32 -0.23 14.67
N ALA A 102 -7.38 0.49 14.22
CA ALA A 102 -8.69 0.57 14.88
C ALA A 102 -9.75 0.77 13.80
N LEU A 103 -10.07 -0.30 13.06
CA LEU A 103 -11.00 -0.24 11.93
C LEU A 103 -12.43 0.02 12.40
N PRO A 104 -13.12 1.05 11.86
CA PRO A 104 -14.45 1.47 12.33
C PRO A 104 -15.59 0.62 11.70
N TRP A 105 -15.40 -0.68 11.61
CA TRP A 105 -16.40 -1.65 11.14
C TRP A 105 -16.51 -2.81 12.12
N ASP A 106 -17.67 -3.46 12.11
CA ASP A 106 -17.98 -4.60 12.96
C ASP A 106 -17.17 -5.84 12.57
N ASP A 107 -17.10 -6.80 13.51
CA ASP A 107 -16.48 -8.09 13.31
C ASP A 107 -17.20 -8.87 12.20
N GLY A 108 -16.42 -9.49 11.32
CA GLY A 108 -16.95 -10.37 10.28
C GLY A 108 -17.75 -9.65 9.17
N GLY A 109 -17.60 -8.35 9.03
CA GLY A 109 -18.33 -7.53 8.06
C GLY A 109 -17.89 -7.71 6.60
N PHE A 110 -16.71 -8.29 6.34
CA PHE A 110 -16.10 -8.36 5.01
C PHE A 110 -15.77 -9.78 4.58
N THR A 111 -15.83 -10.04 3.27
CA THR A 111 -15.38 -11.29 2.66
C THR A 111 -13.92 -11.24 2.24
N VAL A 112 -13.42 -10.04 1.90
CA VAL A 112 -12.05 -9.81 1.47
C VAL A 112 -11.51 -8.55 2.14
N VAL A 113 -10.25 -8.62 2.59
CA VAL A 113 -9.47 -7.44 2.99
C VAL A 113 -8.23 -7.37 2.11
N THR A 114 -7.96 -6.19 1.56
CA THR A 114 -6.73 -5.90 0.79
C THR A 114 -5.94 -4.79 1.46
N SER A 115 -4.62 -4.77 1.23
CA SER A 115 -3.77 -3.62 1.51
C SER A 115 -2.56 -3.62 0.59
N PHE A 116 -2.39 -2.56 -0.17
CA PHE A 116 -1.33 -2.44 -1.17
C PHE A 116 -0.19 -1.58 -0.63
N ARG A 117 0.83 -2.25 -0.04
CA ARG A 117 1.98 -1.60 0.60
C ARG A 117 1.59 -0.61 1.69
N GLY A 118 0.42 -0.83 2.32
CA GLY A 118 -0.12 0.00 3.39
C GLY A 118 0.09 -0.60 4.78
N ILE A 119 -0.21 -1.88 4.95
CA ILE A 119 0.09 -2.61 6.20
C ILE A 119 1.56 -3.00 6.18
N TRP A 120 2.38 -2.29 6.91
CA TRP A 120 3.85 -2.39 6.85
C TRP A 120 4.46 -3.37 7.84
N GLY A 121 3.63 -3.99 8.68
CA GLY A 121 4.08 -5.01 9.63
C GLY A 121 5.01 -4.51 10.74
N THR A 122 4.96 -3.23 11.05
CA THR A 122 5.65 -2.66 12.22
C THR A 122 5.03 -3.16 13.51
N THR A 123 3.73 -3.42 13.47
CA THR A 123 2.98 -4.05 14.56
C THR A 123 2.01 -5.08 13.96
N PRO A 124 1.67 -6.17 14.64
CA PRO A 124 0.65 -7.10 14.18
C PRO A 124 -0.76 -6.49 14.20
N ALA A 125 -0.99 -5.40 14.92
CA ALA A 125 -2.32 -4.84 15.21
C ALA A 125 -3.17 -4.55 13.95
N ALA A 126 -2.58 -4.02 12.87
CA ALA A 126 -3.33 -3.79 11.63
C ALA A 126 -3.75 -5.10 10.95
N VAL A 127 -2.95 -6.16 11.05
CA VAL A 127 -3.29 -7.50 10.53
C VAL A 127 -4.34 -8.17 11.43
N GLU A 128 -4.26 -7.95 12.74
CA GLU A 128 -5.27 -8.44 13.71
C GLU A 128 -6.63 -7.76 13.48
N GLU A 129 -6.65 -6.44 13.21
CA GLU A 129 -7.87 -5.73 12.83
C GLU A 129 -8.43 -6.23 11.49
N ALA A 130 -7.58 -6.47 10.49
CA ALA A 130 -8.01 -7.09 9.23
C ALA A 130 -8.62 -8.49 9.47
N TRP A 131 -8.02 -9.27 10.38
CA TRP A 131 -8.58 -10.57 10.77
C TRP A 131 -9.93 -10.43 11.49
N ARG A 132 -10.07 -9.44 12.37
CA ARG A 132 -11.31 -9.18 13.13
C ARG A 132 -12.48 -8.89 12.19
N VAL A 133 -12.29 -7.95 11.24
CA VAL A 133 -13.37 -7.53 10.35
C VAL A 133 -13.68 -8.52 9.23
N LEU A 134 -12.81 -9.51 8.96
CA LEU A 134 -13.10 -10.60 8.05
C LEU A 134 -14.09 -11.60 8.66
N ARG A 135 -15.06 -12.05 7.88
CA ARG A 135 -15.91 -13.19 8.24
C ARG A 135 -15.11 -14.50 8.27
N PRO A 136 -15.59 -15.55 8.97
CA PRO A 136 -15.07 -16.90 8.78
C PRO A 136 -15.05 -17.28 7.30
N GLY A 137 -13.97 -17.94 6.84
CA GLY A 137 -13.73 -18.24 5.43
C GLY A 137 -13.31 -17.05 4.56
N GLY A 138 -13.28 -15.83 5.10
CA GLY A 138 -12.84 -14.62 4.39
C GLY A 138 -11.36 -14.65 4.02
N ARG A 139 -10.96 -13.85 3.03
CA ARG A 139 -9.63 -13.85 2.42
C ARG A 139 -8.90 -12.52 2.69
N ILE A 140 -7.59 -12.59 2.93
CA ILE A 140 -6.73 -11.41 3.01
C ILE A 140 -5.73 -11.42 1.86
N GLY A 141 -5.44 -10.25 1.31
CA GLY A 141 -4.35 -10.03 0.37
C GLY A 141 -3.55 -8.80 0.74
N LEU A 142 -2.25 -8.97 0.96
CA LEU A 142 -1.33 -7.89 1.28
C LEU A 142 -0.22 -7.83 0.25
N THR A 143 0.25 -6.62 -0.10
CA THR A 143 1.48 -6.47 -0.84
C THR A 143 2.53 -5.69 -0.06
N VAL A 144 3.78 -6.02 -0.28
CA VAL A 144 4.95 -5.36 0.31
C VAL A 144 6.08 -5.27 -0.70
N TRP A 145 7.05 -4.40 -0.46
CA TRP A 145 8.26 -4.39 -1.27
C TRP A 145 9.04 -5.69 -1.12
N GLY A 146 9.51 -6.22 -2.23
CA GLY A 146 10.40 -7.38 -2.28
C GLY A 146 11.87 -7.00 -2.07
N HIS A 147 12.77 -7.63 -2.80
CA HIS A 147 14.21 -7.43 -2.64
C HIS A 147 14.70 -6.21 -3.42
N LEU A 148 14.47 -4.99 -2.90
CA LEU A 148 14.73 -3.72 -3.57
C LEU A 148 16.15 -3.60 -4.11
N LYS A 149 17.18 -4.05 -3.36
CA LYS A 149 18.59 -3.86 -3.72
C LYS A 149 19.02 -4.58 -5.01
N VAL A 150 18.33 -5.65 -5.38
CA VAL A 150 18.61 -6.43 -6.59
C VAL A 150 17.59 -6.20 -7.71
N SER A 151 16.55 -5.42 -7.44
CA SER A 151 15.56 -5.07 -8.46
C SER A 151 16.19 -4.20 -9.55
N PRO A 152 15.92 -4.46 -10.85
CA PRO A 152 16.45 -3.65 -11.95
C PRO A 152 16.12 -2.16 -11.83
N GLY A 153 14.98 -1.85 -11.21
CA GLY A 153 14.49 -0.49 -10.99
C GLY A 153 15.01 0.20 -9.72
N VAL A 154 15.97 -0.37 -8.98
CA VAL A 154 16.48 0.22 -7.72
C VAL A 154 17.00 1.64 -7.87
N TRP A 155 17.44 2.02 -9.05
CA TRP A 155 17.88 3.39 -9.37
C TRP A 155 16.78 4.44 -9.13
N ALA A 156 15.51 4.08 -9.25
CA ALA A 156 14.37 4.96 -9.01
C ALA A 156 14.25 5.38 -7.53
N LEU A 157 14.88 4.63 -6.62
CA LEU A 157 14.90 4.93 -5.19
C LEU A 157 16.04 5.89 -4.77
N THR A 158 16.95 6.24 -5.70
CA THR A 158 18.10 7.12 -5.42
C THR A 158 17.69 8.44 -4.74
N PRO A 159 16.63 9.15 -5.13
CA PRO A 159 16.26 10.42 -4.50
C PRO A 159 15.89 10.29 -3.01
N PHE A 160 15.40 9.12 -2.57
CA PHE A 160 15.07 8.91 -1.15
C PHE A 160 16.30 8.83 -0.24
N GLN A 161 17.48 8.56 -0.80
CA GLN A 161 18.75 8.55 -0.06
C GLN A 161 19.19 9.96 0.38
N LEU A 162 18.53 11.01 -0.10
CA LEU A 162 18.74 12.38 0.33
C LEU A 162 18.18 12.67 1.74
N ALA A 163 17.35 11.82 2.29
CA ALA A 163 16.94 11.91 3.70
C ALA A 163 18.15 11.60 4.60
N ALA A 164 18.42 12.45 5.60
CA ALA A 164 19.58 12.31 6.49
C ALA A 164 19.50 11.05 7.36
N GLU A 165 18.32 10.77 7.88
CA GLU A 165 17.95 9.51 8.54
C GLU A 165 16.48 9.22 8.19
N PRO A 166 16.15 8.03 7.68
CA PRO A 166 14.75 7.70 7.43
C PRO A 166 14.01 7.63 8.77
N LYS A 167 13.25 8.68 9.10
CA LYS A 167 12.40 8.73 10.29
C LYS A 167 11.23 7.76 10.21
N VAL A 168 10.86 7.34 8.99
CA VAL A 168 9.82 6.34 8.77
C VAL A 168 10.45 4.96 8.97
N ALA A 169 10.54 4.53 10.21
CA ALA A 169 10.95 3.17 10.63
C ALA A 169 10.23 2.07 9.83
N ASN A 170 9.11 2.39 9.28
CA ASN A 170 8.18 1.54 8.56
C ASN A 170 8.69 1.02 7.22
N GLN A 171 9.52 1.78 6.48
CA GLN A 171 10.03 1.29 5.18
C GLN A 171 10.97 0.09 5.34
N ALA A 172 11.86 0.14 6.34
CA ALA A 172 12.73 -1.00 6.64
C ALA A 172 11.92 -2.23 7.05
N ALA A 173 10.85 -2.04 7.82
CA ALA A 173 9.95 -3.11 8.23
C ALA A 173 9.19 -3.70 7.05
N MET A 174 8.70 -2.88 6.10
CA MET A 174 8.04 -3.35 4.88
C MET A 174 8.96 -4.21 4.02
N VAL A 175 10.21 -3.78 3.81
CA VAL A 175 11.22 -4.57 3.06
C VAL A 175 11.56 -5.87 3.82
N ALA A 176 11.59 -5.83 5.15
CA ALA A 176 11.82 -7.03 5.96
C ALA A 176 10.68 -8.05 5.79
N LEU A 177 9.44 -7.60 5.71
CA LEU A 177 8.28 -8.47 5.42
C LEU A 177 8.37 -9.18 4.06
N GLY A 178 8.96 -8.54 3.06
CA GLY A 178 9.15 -9.13 1.73
C GLY A 178 10.11 -10.32 1.69
N ARG A 179 10.89 -10.58 2.76
CA ARG A 179 11.78 -11.74 2.86
C ARG A 179 10.96 -13.03 3.03
N PRO A 180 11.40 -14.14 2.42
CA PRO A 180 10.77 -15.44 2.60
C PRO A 180 10.58 -15.79 4.09
N GLY A 181 9.42 -16.30 4.43
CA GLY A 181 9.02 -16.70 5.79
C GLY A 181 8.45 -15.59 6.66
N ARG A 182 8.80 -14.32 6.42
CA ARG A 182 8.43 -13.23 7.34
C ARG A 182 6.97 -12.81 7.29
N GLY A 183 6.44 -12.62 6.09
CA GLY A 183 5.02 -12.28 5.92
C GLY A 183 4.12 -13.48 6.19
N GLU A 184 4.58 -14.68 5.79
CA GLU A 184 3.89 -15.94 6.10
C GLU A 184 3.78 -16.15 7.62
N GLU A 185 4.87 -15.95 8.37
CA GLU A 185 4.88 -16.05 9.83
C GLU A 185 3.96 -15.00 10.50
N LEU A 186 3.95 -13.75 10.00
CA LEU A 186 3.07 -12.70 10.51
C LEU A 186 1.61 -13.10 10.35
N LEU A 187 1.19 -13.50 9.15
CA LEU A 187 -0.20 -13.89 8.88
C LEU A 187 -0.59 -15.13 9.70
N ALA A 188 0.27 -16.12 9.78
CA ALA A 188 0.00 -17.32 10.58
C ALA A 188 -0.15 -17.01 12.08
N ARG A 189 0.66 -16.13 12.62
CA ARG A 189 0.55 -15.66 14.02
C ARG A 189 -0.75 -14.91 14.29
N CYS A 190 -1.27 -14.18 13.31
CA CYS A 190 -2.58 -13.52 13.41
C CYS A 190 -3.76 -14.47 13.13
N GLY A 191 -3.51 -15.77 12.97
CA GLY A 191 -4.56 -16.80 12.83
C GLY A 191 -4.99 -17.11 11.40
N PHE A 192 -4.31 -16.58 10.38
CA PHE A 192 -4.60 -16.93 8.98
C PHE A 192 -4.00 -18.30 8.63
N VAL A 193 -4.74 -19.04 7.81
CA VAL A 193 -4.35 -20.34 7.23
C VAL A 193 -4.18 -20.24 5.72
N ASP A 194 -3.67 -21.30 5.08
CA ASP A 194 -3.45 -21.39 3.64
C ASP A 194 -2.59 -20.23 3.09
N VAL A 195 -1.65 -19.78 3.91
CA VAL A 195 -0.84 -18.61 3.60
C VAL A 195 0.07 -18.89 2.40
N GLN A 196 -0.01 -18.02 1.40
CA GLN A 196 0.75 -18.13 0.17
C GLN A 196 1.54 -16.85 -0.07
N ARG A 197 2.78 -16.99 -0.52
CA ARG A 197 3.65 -15.91 -0.98
C ARG A 197 3.78 -15.96 -2.50
N ARG A 198 3.61 -14.82 -3.17
CA ARG A 198 3.71 -14.70 -4.63
C ARG A 198 4.55 -13.49 -5.00
N THR A 199 5.34 -13.59 -6.07
CA THR A 199 5.94 -12.41 -6.71
C THR A 199 4.92 -11.79 -7.64
N ILE A 200 4.74 -10.47 -7.53
CA ILE A 200 3.81 -9.70 -8.36
C ILE A 200 4.62 -8.81 -9.29
N PRO A 201 4.39 -8.83 -10.61
CA PRO A 201 5.03 -7.93 -11.54
C PRO A 201 4.67 -6.48 -11.22
N PHE A 202 5.68 -5.66 -10.99
CA PHE A 202 5.51 -4.24 -10.75
C PHE A 202 6.55 -3.44 -11.54
N ALA A 203 6.11 -2.36 -12.17
CA ALA A 203 7.00 -1.43 -12.82
C ALA A 203 6.43 -0.01 -12.73
N TRP A 204 7.22 0.92 -12.28
CA TRP A 204 6.95 2.33 -12.52
C TRP A 204 7.23 2.68 -13.97
N GLU A 205 6.27 3.30 -14.63
CA GLU A 205 6.39 3.75 -16.02
C GLU A 205 6.00 5.22 -16.13
N PHE A 206 6.85 6.01 -16.80
CA PHE A 206 6.66 7.44 -16.99
C PHE A 206 7.07 7.87 -18.39
N ALA A 207 6.41 8.88 -18.92
CA ALA A 207 6.73 9.41 -20.23
C ALA A 207 8.10 10.11 -20.27
N ASP A 208 8.49 10.75 -19.16
CA ASP A 208 9.66 11.60 -19.09
C ASP A 208 10.18 11.76 -17.64
N PRO A 209 11.44 12.27 -17.45
CA PRO A 209 12.03 12.48 -16.13
C PRO A 209 11.26 13.47 -15.24
N GLY A 210 10.57 14.45 -15.81
CA GLY A 210 9.77 15.41 -15.05
C GLY A 210 8.54 14.77 -14.42
N SER A 211 7.80 13.96 -15.18
CA SER A 211 6.67 13.18 -14.68
C SER A 211 7.11 12.20 -13.59
N PHE A 212 8.25 11.54 -13.76
CA PHE A 212 8.85 10.68 -12.75
C PHE A 212 9.16 11.43 -11.45
N ALA A 213 9.84 12.59 -11.54
CA ALA A 213 10.21 13.37 -10.36
C ALA A 213 8.96 13.84 -9.59
N ARG A 214 7.93 14.33 -10.28
CA ARG A 214 6.66 14.74 -9.67
C ARG A 214 5.94 13.56 -8.99
N ALA A 215 5.90 12.40 -9.64
CA ALA A 215 5.31 11.19 -9.08
C ALA A 215 6.02 10.78 -7.78
N LEU A 216 7.36 10.72 -7.80
CA LEU A 216 8.13 10.40 -6.59
C LEU A 216 7.92 11.45 -5.49
N ALA A 217 7.95 12.73 -5.84
CA ALA A 217 7.76 13.83 -4.89
C ALA A 217 6.37 13.81 -4.22
N SER A 218 5.39 13.10 -4.77
CA SER A 218 4.05 12.94 -4.19
C SER A 218 3.95 11.82 -3.14
N THR A 219 5.00 11.03 -2.94
CA THR A 219 5.00 9.90 -2.00
C THR A 219 5.43 10.31 -0.59
N GLY A 220 5.00 9.58 0.43
CA GLY A 220 5.42 9.80 1.81
C GLY A 220 6.94 9.76 2.02
N PRO A 221 7.65 8.75 1.50
CA PRO A 221 9.12 8.70 1.58
C PRO A 221 9.85 9.93 1.02
N ALA A 222 9.30 10.57 0.00
CA ALA A 222 9.88 11.79 -0.56
C ALA A 222 9.76 12.98 0.41
N TYR A 223 8.74 12.99 1.26
CA TYR A 223 8.51 14.10 2.20
C TYR A 223 9.72 14.34 3.10
N GLU A 224 10.29 13.28 3.67
CA GLU A 224 11.47 13.39 4.54
C GLU A 224 12.71 13.92 3.80
N ALA A 225 12.96 13.41 2.60
CA ALA A 225 14.05 13.89 1.78
C ALA A 225 13.85 15.36 1.39
N ILE A 226 12.63 15.75 1.02
CA ILE A 226 12.27 17.14 0.66
C ILE A 226 12.43 18.08 1.86
N GLN A 227 12.05 17.66 3.07
CA GLN A 227 12.26 18.45 4.28
C GLN A 227 13.75 18.69 4.57
N HIS A 228 14.61 17.74 4.20
CA HIS A 228 16.04 17.85 4.44
C HIS A 228 16.77 18.69 3.39
N VAL A 229 16.52 18.47 2.09
CA VAL A 229 17.28 19.11 1.01
C VAL A 229 16.47 20.13 0.18
N GLY A 230 15.18 20.26 0.42
CA GLY A 230 14.26 21.07 -0.39
C GLY A 230 13.75 20.35 -1.64
N GLU A 231 12.56 20.76 -2.10
CA GLU A 231 11.87 20.11 -3.24
C GLU A 231 12.66 20.25 -4.55
N ALA A 232 13.29 21.37 -4.78
CA ALA A 232 14.07 21.62 -6.01
C ALA A 232 15.25 20.63 -6.14
N ALA A 233 16.01 20.42 -5.05
CA ALA A 233 17.14 19.49 -5.03
C ALA A 233 16.66 18.02 -5.17
N PHE A 234 15.57 17.66 -4.50
CA PHE A 234 14.95 16.35 -4.66
C PHE A 234 14.55 16.07 -6.11
N ASN A 235 13.79 16.99 -6.73
CA ASN A 235 13.34 16.87 -8.11
C ASN A 235 14.51 16.82 -9.09
N GLN A 236 15.54 17.63 -8.89
CA GLN A 236 16.75 17.60 -9.72
C GLN A 236 17.44 16.24 -9.67
N THR A 237 17.61 15.66 -8.48
CA THR A 237 18.20 14.33 -8.31
C THR A 237 17.35 13.24 -8.97
N ALA A 238 16.03 13.32 -8.81
CA ALA A 238 15.10 12.38 -9.45
C ALA A 238 15.16 12.47 -10.98
N MET A 239 15.14 13.69 -11.52
CA MET A 239 15.25 13.91 -12.97
C MET A 239 16.58 13.41 -13.54
N GLN A 240 17.70 13.64 -12.85
CA GLN A 240 19.02 13.14 -13.27
C GLN A 240 19.07 11.61 -13.28
N ALA A 241 18.57 10.96 -12.23
CA ALA A 241 18.51 9.50 -12.16
C ALA A 241 17.67 8.90 -13.30
N ALA A 242 16.54 9.54 -13.62
CA ALA A 242 15.65 9.15 -14.70
C ALA A 242 16.27 9.40 -16.08
N ALA A 243 16.84 10.59 -16.32
CA ALA A 243 17.45 10.95 -17.60
C ALA A 243 18.59 9.99 -18.00
N ALA A 244 19.37 9.51 -17.03
CA ALA A 244 20.41 8.51 -17.26
C ALA A 244 19.87 7.14 -17.73
N ARG A 245 18.55 6.89 -17.65
CA ARG A 245 17.88 5.64 -18.02
C ARG A 245 16.96 5.78 -19.23
N MET A 246 16.78 7.01 -19.74
CA MET A 246 15.95 7.23 -20.93
C MET A 246 16.53 6.53 -22.15
N ARG A 247 15.64 5.95 -22.94
CA ARG A 247 15.93 5.35 -24.24
C ARG A 247 15.02 6.00 -25.28
N ASN A 248 15.57 6.30 -26.45
CA ASN A 248 14.85 6.99 -27.51
C ASN A 248 13.52 6.29 -27.86
N GLY A 249 12.43 7.03 -27.79
CA GLY A 249 11.11 6.57 -28.17
C GLY A 249 10.45 5.56 -27.22
N LEU A 250 11.07 5.26 -26.05
CA LEU A 250 10.51 4.33 -25.08
C LEU A 250 10.21 5.03 -23.75
N PRO A 251 9.16 4.61 -23.02
CA PRO A 251 8.89 5.12 -21.70
C PRO A 251 10.03 4.76 -20.73
N LEU A 252 10.24 5.65 -19.75
CA LEU A 252 11.06 5.34 -18.60
C LEU A 252 10.42 4.21 -17.81
N ARG A 253 11.19 3.14 -17.50
CA ARG A 253 10.66 1.96 -16.80
C ARG A 253 11.59 1.52 -15.69
N ALA A 254 11.04 1.36 -14.48
CA ALA A 254 11.73 0.86 -13.30
C ALA A 254 10.98 -0.35 -12.75
N GLU A 255 11.51 -1.55 -13.00
CA GLU A 255 10.98 -2.80 -12.47
C GLU A 255 11.47 -3.03 -11.06
N ILE A 256 10.53 -3.25 -10.14
CA ILE A 256 10.82 -3.44 -8.71
C ILE A 256 10.06 -4.68 -8.24
N ASP A 257 10.71 -5.49 -7.40
CA ASP A 257 10.07 -6.66 -6.83
C ASP A 257 8.98 -6.25 -5.83
N VAL A 258 7.78 -6.75 -6.04
CA VAL A 258 6.67 -6.70 -5.10
C VAL A 258 6.29 -8.12 -4.71
N ILE A 259 6.04 -8.32 -3.44
CA ILE A 259 5.59 -9.60 -2.89
C ILE A 259 4.14 -9.44 -2.45
N GLY A 260 3.31 -10.35 -2.95
CA GLY A 260 1.94 -10.54 -2.48
C GLY A 260 1.85 -11.68 -1.48
N TYR A 261 1.11 -11.48 -0.43
CA TYR A 261 0.71 -12.49 0.53
C TYR A 261 -0.79 -12.67 0.46
N LEU A 262 -1.23 -13.92 0.41
CA LEU A 262 -2.63 -14.29 0.49
C LEU A 262 -2.81 -15.19 1.72
N GLY A 263 -3.97 -15.10 2.36
CA GLY A 263 -4.33 -15.96 3.49
C GLY A 263 -5.84 -16.06 3.61
N ARG A 264 -6.30 -17.03 4.40
CA ARG A 264 -7.72 -17.26 4.66
C ARG A 264 -7.97 -17.27 6.17
N LYS A 265 -9.04 -16.60 6.62
CA LYS A 265 -9.55 -16.76 7.97
C LYS A 265 -10.20 -18.15 8.09
N PRO A 266 -9.83 -18.98 9.09
CA PRO A 266 -10.45 -20.29 9.23
C PRO A 266 -11.98 -20.20 9.30
N ASP A 267 -12.63 -21.22 8.72
CA ASP A 267 -14.06 -21.44 8.91
C ASP A 267 -14.22 -22.58 9.93
N PRO A 268 -14.81 -22.31 11.11
CA PRO A 268 -14.96 -23.32 12.15
C PRO A 268 -15.78 -24.54 11.70
N ASP A 269 -16.64 -24.41 10.70
CA ASP A 269 -17.46 -25.50 10.21
C ASP A 269 -16.70 -26.46 9.30
N THR A 270 -15.59 -26.01 8.66
CA THR A 270 -14.77 -26.88 7.80
C THR A 270 -13.72 -27.70 8.56
N THR A 271 -13.50 -27.41 9.84
CA THR A 271 -12.53 -28.13 10.69
C THR A 271 -13.11 -29.35 11.40
N ARG A 272 -14.38 -29.70 11.17
CA ARG A 272 -15.09 -30.82 11.82
C ARG A 272 -15.31 -32.04 10.90
N SER A 273 -14.63 -32.09 9.75
CA SER A 273 -14.71 -33.25 8.84
C SER A 273 -13.43 -34.10 8.88
#